data_4aa058406142fe6481c2ec95efa07e16
#
_entry.id   4aa058406142fe6481c2ec95efa07e16
#
_cell.length_a   1.000
_cell.length_b   1.000
_cell.length_c   1.000
_cell.angle_alpha   90.00
_cell.angle_beta   90.00
_cell.angle_gamma   90.00
#
_symmetry.space_group_name_H-M   'P 1'
#
loop_
_entity.id
_entity.type
_entity.pdbx_description
1 polymer ?
#
loop_
_entity_poly.entity_id
_entity_poly.type
_entity_poly.pdbx_seq_one_letter_code
_entity_poly.pdbx_strand_id
1 'polypeptide(L)'
;MNPKELTDLSQLCIHTITLKPWNIEEAAKKFSAAGVKGITVWRDTLEGRNIKQTGKMLREHGLTIVSSCRGGFFPNKDAGKRQLAIDDNRRAIEEAAELGTSVLVLVCGADPSQPLEDSRKQIHDGIGALAPHAAAAGVRLAIEPLHPMYADTRSAINTLSHANDMAEAFHSPWVGVAVDVYHLWWDPCLEKEIKRCGEHGNLLAFHVCDWKVPTTDLLLDRGLMGEGCIPLKQIRGWVEETGFNGFIEVEIFSNTWWKEDQSEFLNKIVKAYKAHV
;
A
#
# COMPACT_ATOMS: atom_id res chain seq x y z
N MET A 1 -21.27 -1.17 -13.14
CA MET A 1 -22.36 -0.62 -12.27
C MET A 1 -21.85 0.67 -11.60
N ASN A 2 -22.75 1.59 -11.21
CA ASN A 2 -22.30 2.69 -10.32
C ASN A 2 -21.95 2.09 -8.95
N PRO A 3 -20.78 2.41 -8.38
CA PRO A 3 -20.41 1.91 -7.06
C PRO A 3 -21.40 2.39 -6.01
N LYS A 4 -21.60 1.61 -4.95
CA LYS A 4 -22.47 2.00 -3.83
C LYS A 4 -21.93 3.27 -3.17
N GLU A 5 -22.81 4.14 -2.70
CA GLU A 5 -22.38 5.28 -1.88
C GLU A 5 -21.76 4.79 -0.57
N LEU A 6 -20.63 5.38 -0.20
CA LEU A 6 -19.99 5.12 1.09
C LEU A 6 -20.74 5.92 2.18
N THR A 7 -21.62 5.25 2.89
CA THR A 7 -22.47 5.88 3.92
C THR A 7 -21.80 5.94 5.29
N ASP A 8 -20.82 5.06 5.54
CA ASP A 8 -20.12 4.94 6.82
C ASP A 8 -18.58 4.86 6.64
N LEU A 9 -17.87 4.57 7.69
CA LEU A 9 -16.41 4.47 7.73
C LEU A 9 -15.91 3.04 8.01
N SER A 10 -16.76 2.04 7.83
CA SER A 10 -16.45 0.64 8.18
C SER A 10 -15.24 0.09 7.40
N GLN A 11 -15.04 0.58 6.18
CA GLN A 11 -13.92 0.19 5.32
C GLN A 11 -12.82 1.27 5.23
N LEU A 12 -12.94 2.39 5.94
CA LEU A 12 -11.90 3.42 5.91
C LEU A 12 -10.68 2.97 6.70
N CYS A 13 -9.55 2.90 6.01
CA CYS A 13 -8.22 2.75 6.58
C CYS A 13 -7.37 3.97 6.24
N ILE A 14 -6.49 4.39 7.14
CA ILE A 14 -5.56 5.49 6.89
C ILE A 14 -4.14 5.03 7.21
N HIS A 15 -3.23 5.26 6.25
CA HIS A 15 -1.81 5.02 6.45
C HIS A 15 -1.21 6.03 7.43
N THR A 16 -0.34 5.60 8.34
CA THR A 16 0.34 6.50 9.28
C THR A 16 1.12 7.60 8.58
N ILE A 17 1.66 7.34 7.38
CA ILE A 17 2.37 8.35 6.57
C ILE A 17 1.45 9.48 6.10
N THR A 18 0.15 9.27 5.98
CA THR A 18 -0.80 10.31 5.57
C THR A 18 -0.85 11.45 6.58
N LEU A 19 -0.85 11.13 7.88
CA LEU A 19 -0.79 12.09 8.96
C LEU A 19 0.57 12.02 9.68
N LYS A 20 1.64 12.01 8.90
CA LYS A 20 3.02 11.85 9.32
C LYS A 20 3.45 12.66 10.56
N PRO A 21 2.96 13.91 10.79
CA PRO A 21 3.31 14.65 11.99
C PRO A 21 2.86 14.02 13.30
N TRP A 22 1.85 13.14 13.29
CA TRP A 22 1.44 12.41 14.48
C TRP A 22 2.31 11.17 14.72
N ASN A 23 2.66 10.94 15.99
CA ASN A 23 3.15 9.64 16.40
C ASN A 23 2.02 8.60 16.40
N ILE A 24 2.37 7.32 16.51
CA ILE A 24 1.41 6.23 16.34
C ILE A 24 0.32 6.20 17.44
N GLU A 25 0.64 6.65 18.66
CA GLU A 25 -0.31 6.75 19.77
C GLU A 25 -1.34 7.85 19.53
N GLU A 26 -0.88 9.00 19.05
CA GLU A 26 -1.78 10.10 18.69
C GLU A 26 -2.65 9.73 17.51
N ALA A 27 -2.07 9.12 16.47
CA ALA A 27 -2.81 8.61 15.32
C ALA A 27 -3.90 7.62 15.77
N ALA A 28 -3.57 6.64 16.61
CA ALA A 28 -4.53 5.66 17.12
C ALA A 28 -5.71 6.32 17.84
N LYS A 29 -5.43 7.25 18.76
CA LYS A 29 -6.45 7.99 19.51
C LYS A 29 -7.35 8.81 18.59
N LYS A 30 -6.76 9.53 17.64
CA LYS A 30 -7.49 10.43 16.73
C LYS A 30 -8.31 9.65 15.70
N PHE A 31 -7.78 8.57 15.14
CA PHE A 31 -8.51 7.72 14.20
C PHE A 31 -9.72 7.09 14.89
N SER A 32 -9.53 6.50 16.06
CA SER A 32 -10.62 5.93 16.86
C SER A 32 -11.72 6.95 17.15
N ALA A 33 -11.35 8.15 17.60
CA ALA A 33 -12.31 9.23 17.88
C ALA A 33 -13.07 9.71 16.64
N ALA A 34 -12.44 9.69 15.46
CA ALA A 34 -13.08 10.04 14.19
C ALA A 34 -13.92 8.89 13.59
N GLY A 35 -13.94 7.70 14.20
CA GLY A 35 -14.68 6.54 13.72
C GLY A 35 -13.99 5.75 12.62
N VAL A 36 -12.73 6.03 12.31
CA VAL A 36 -11.89 5.24 11.37
C VAL A 36 -11.69 3.84 11.94
N LYS A 37 -11.72 2.83 11.06
CA LYS A 37 -11.68 1.41 11.47
C LYS A 37 -10.39 0.70 11.13
N GLY A 38 -9.64 1.18 10.14
CA GLY A 38 -8.38 0.59 9.70
C GLY A 38 -7.19 1.52 9.89
N ILE A 39 -6.03 0.93 10.11
CA ILE A 39 -4.74 1.62 10.11
C ILE A 39 -3.73 0.78 9.35
N THR A 40 -2.99 1.40 8.44
CA THR A 40 -1.79 0.83 7.82
C THR A 40 -0.56 1.48 8.44
N VAL A 41 0.32 0.63 8.96
CA VAL A 41 1.46 1.07 9.77
C VAL A 41 2.72 1.11 8.91
N TRP A 42 3.33 2.28 8.79
CA TRP A 42 4.66 2.44 8.19
C TRP A 42 5.74 2.08 9.19
N ARG A 43 6.71 1.26 8.78
CA ARG A 43 7.76 0.67 9.63
C ARG A 43 8.60 1.68 10.39
N ASP A 44 8.83 2.88 9.83
CA ASP A 44 9.53 3.97 10.49
C ASP A 44 8.84 4.45 11.78
N THR A 45 7.52 4.32 11.86
CA THR A 45 6.76 4.64 13.08
C THR A 45 6.95 3.62 14.21
N LEU A 46 7.55 2.45 13.91
CA LEU A 46 7.83 1.38 14.86
C LEU A 46 9.26 1.45 15.45
N GLU A 47 10.10 2.32 14.94
CA GLU A 47 11.50 2.43 15.42
C GLU A 47 11.55 2.70 16.91
N GLY A 48 12.35 1.88 17.63
CA GLY A 48 12.53 1.98 19.08
C GLY A 48 11.34 1.55 19.93
N ARG A 49 10.30 0.95 19.33
CA ARG A 49 9.07 0.53 20.00
C ARG A 49 9.00 -0.99 20.19
N ASN A 50 8.24 -1.40 21.18
CA ASN A 50 7.83 -2.79 21.31
C ASN A 50 6.64 -3.04 20.35
N ILE A 51 6.91 -3.76 19.26
CA ILE A 51 5.96 -3.97 18.14
C ILE A 51 4.69 -4.65 18.64
N LYS A 52 4.81 -5.71 19.44
CA LYS A 52 3.67 -6.45 20.00
C LYS A 52 2.78 -5.57 20.89
N GLN A 53 3.38 -4.73 21.72
CA GLN A 53 2.63 -3.79 22.57
C GLN A 53 1.96 -2.71 21.72
N THR A 54 2.65 -2.22 20.68
CA THR A 54 2.06 -1.26 19.72
C THR A 54 0.85 -1.87 19.01
N GLY A 55 0.96 -3.10 18.50
CA GLY A 55 -0.17 -3.78 17.89
C GLY A 55 -1.35 -4.00 18.85
N LYS A 56 -1.06 -4.33 20.12
CA LYS A 56 -2.10 -4.44 21.15
C LYS A 56 -2.79 -3.10 21.39
N MET A 57 -2.03 -2.02 21.55
CA MET A 57 -2.55 -0.67 21.75
C MET A 57 -3.46 -0.21 20.59
N LEU A 58 -3.07 -0.46 19.34
CA LEU A 58 -3.90 -0.13 18.17
C LEU A 58 -5.26 -0.86 18.21
N ARG A 59 -5.27 -2.15 18.53
CA ARG A 59 -6.52 -2.94 18.67
C ARG A 59 -7.37 -2.48 19.85
N GLU A 60 -6.77 -2.06 20.96
CA GLU A 60 -7.48 -1.49 22.11
C GLU A 60 -8.18 -0.17 21.77
N HIS A 61 -7.69 0.57 20.76
CA HIS A 61 -8.37 1.73 20.18
C HIS A 61 -9.46 1.34 19.15
N GLY A 62 -9.74 0.06 18.96
CA GLY A 62 -10.74 -0.43 17.99
C GLY A 62 -10.30 -0.38 16.53
N LEU A 63 -9.00 -0.30 16.27
CA LEU A 63 -8.43 -0.27 14.92
C LEU A 63 -8.02 -1.68 14.46
N THR A 64 -8.40 -2.02 13.24
CA THR A 64 -7.82 -3.17 12.51
C THR A 64 -6.50 -2.74 11.89
N ILE A 65 -5.44 -3.49 12.14
CA ILE A 65 -4.14 -3.26 11.50
C ILE A 65 -4.19 -3.95 10.13
N VAL A 66 -4.39 -3.17 9.08
CA VAL A 66 -4.73 -3.68 7.74
C VAL A 66 -3.49 -4.22 7.03
N SER A 67 -2.44 -3.42 6.97
CA SER A 67 -1.18 -3.79 6.35
C SER A 67 0.01 -3.11 7.05
N SER A 68 1.22 -3.57 6.73
CA SER A 68 2.48 -2.91 7.07
C SER A 68 3.15 -2.41 5.80
N CYS A 69 3.67 -1.21 5.81
CA CYS A 69 4.48 -0.61 4.76
C CYS A 69 5.87 -0.29 5.33
N ARG A 70 6.92 -0.56 4.65
CA ARG A 70 7.03 -1.29 3.41
C ARG A 70 8.20 -2.26 3.43
N GLY A 71 8.05 -3.36 2.71
CA GLY A 71 9.16 -4.20 2.29
C GLY A 71 9.64 -3.84 0.87
N GLY A 72 10.47 -4.70 0.28
CA GLY A 72 10.91 -4.59 -1.11
C GLY A 72 12.37 -4.18 -1.29
N PHE A 73 12.64 -3.33 -2.30
CA PHE A 73 13.96 -2.81 -2.67
C PHE A 73 15.01 -3.91 -2.97
N PHE A 74 14.58 -4.94 -3.70
CA PHE A 74 15.40 -6.11 -4.01
C PHE A 74 16.56 -5.85 -4.99
N PRO A 75 16.38 -5.06 -6.09
CA PRO A 75 17.39 -4.97 -7.14
C PRO A 75 18.66 -4.25 -6.70
N ASN A 76 19.78 -4.86 -7.01
CA ASN A 76 21.10 -4.25 -6.94
C ASN A 76 22.10 -5.11 -7.73
N LYS A 77 23.08 -4.48 -8.42
CA LYS A 77 24.18 -5.22 -9.07
C LYS A 77 24.99 -6.04 -8.06
N ASP A 78 25.19 -5.49 -6.87
CA ASP A 78 25.93 -6.14 -5.78
C ASP A 78 25.08 -7.23 -5.14
N ALA A 79 25.55 -8.48 -5.17
CA ALA A 79 24.87 -9.62 -4.59
C ALA A 79 24.76 -9.52 -3.05
N GLY A 80 25.75 -8.91 -2.37
CA GLY A 80 25.70 -8.69 -0.93
C GLY A 80 24.59 -7.72 -0.54
N LYS A 81 24.37 -6.66 -1.33
CA LYS A 81 23.27 -5.72 -1.11
C LYS A 81 21.90 -6.37 -1.36
N ARG A 82 21.77 -7.25 -2.36
CA ARG A 82 20.55 -8.05 -2.54
C ARG A 82 20.27 -8.95 -1.35
N GLN A 83 21.30 -9.58 -0.79
CA GLN A 83 21.13 -10.40 0.42
C GLN A 83 20.69 -9.54 1.63
N LEU A 84 21.27 -8.36 1.83
CA LEU A 84 20.83 -7.43 2.88
C LEU A 84 19.36 -7.01 2.71
N ALA A 85 18.91 -6.81 1.46
CA ALA A 85 17.50 -6.53 1.19
C ALA A 85 16.60 -7.71 1.58
N ILE A 86 17.00 -8.95 1.25
CA ILE A 86 16.26 -10.16 1.66
C ILE A 86 16.19 -10.25 3.20
N ASP A 87 17.29 -10.01 3.89
CA ASP A 87 17.35 -10.08 5.35
C ASP A 87 16.50 -8.97 6.01
N ASP A 88 16.46 -7.77 5.44
CA ASP A 88 15.56 -6.71 5.90
C ASP A 88 14.08 -7.07 5.69
N ASN A 89 13.77 -7.67 4.55
CA ASN A 89 12.40 -8.12 4.27
C ASN A 89 11.95 -9.28 5.17
N ARG A 90 12.84 -10.17 5.59
CA ARG A 90 12.54 -11.16 6.64
C ARG A 90 12.14 -10.48 7.94
N ARG A 91 12.92 -9.48 8.38
CA ARG A 91 12.54 -8.67 9.56
C ARG A 91 11.20 -7.97 9.36
N ALA A 92 10.93 -7.40 8.19
CA ALA A 92 9.66 -6.74 7.89
C ALA A 92 8.46 -7.71 7.98
N ILE A 93 8.63 -8.97 7.57
CA ILE A 93 7.62 -10.02 7.72
C ILE A 93 7.40 -10.35 9.20
N GLU A 94 8.48 -10.50 9.98
CA GLU A 94 8.41 -10.77 11.41
C GLU A 94 7.75 -9.60 12.17
N GLU A 95 8.12 -8.35 11.84
CA GLU A 95 7.50 -7.13 12.37
C GLU A 95 6.00 -7.07 12.07
N ALA A 96 5.59 -7.39 10.83
CA ALA A 96 4.18 -7.44 10.44
C ALA A 96 3.40 -8.49 11.24
N ALA A 97 3.94 -9.70 11.39
CA ALA A 97 3.35 -10.77 12.17
C ALA A 97 3.23 -10.40 13.66
N GLU A 98 4.29 -9.83 14.25
CA GLU A 98 4.30 -9.41 15.65
C GLU A 98 3.34 -8.24 15.91
N LEU A 99 3.22 -7.31 14.96
CA LEU A 99 2.27 -6.20 14.98
C LEU A 99 0.82 -6.72 14.94
N GLY A 100 0.61 -7.85 14.26
CA GLY A 100 -0.69 -8.51 14.12
C GLY A 100 -1.41 -8.12 12.84
N THR A 101 -0.68 -7.85 11.76
CA THR A 101 -1.22 -7.75 10.40
C THR A 101 -0.78 -8.93 9.55
N SER A 102 -1.58 -9.27 8.55
CA SER A 102 -1.31 -10.37 7.62
C SER A 102 -0.90 -9.91 6.22
N VAL A 103 -0.59 -8.62 6.03
CA VAL A 103 -0.19 -8.07 4.73
C VAL A 103 1.04 -7.17 4.91
N LEU A 104 2.08 -7.43 4.10
CA LEU A 104 3.24 -6.56 3.92
C LEU A 104 3.27 -6.05 2.47
N VAL A 105 3.14 -4.75 2.30
CA VAL A 105 3.21 -4.09 0.99
C VAL A 105 4.68 -3.97 0.54
N LEU A 106 4.94 -4.33 -0.72
CA LEU A 106 6.27 -4.34 -1.31
C LEU A 106 6.45 -3.23 -2.36
N VAL A 107 7.26 -2.24 -2.05
CA VAL A 107 7.86 -1.33 -3.03
C VAL A 107 9.10 -2.02 -3.58
N CYS A 108 8.98 -2.65 -4.75
CA CYS A 108 9.91 -3.70 -5.19
C CYS A 108 11.35 -3.24 -5.47
N GLY A 109 11.55 -1.95 -5.75
CA GLY A 109 12.88 -1.38 -6.05
C GLY A 109 13.23 -1.41 -7.53
N ALA A 110 14.25 -0.63 -7.89
CA ALA A 110 14.90 -0.63 -9.19
C ALA A 110 16.38 -0.25 -9.03
N ASP A 111 17.22 -0.70 -9.93
CA ASP A 111 18.63 -0.30 -10.01
C ASP A 111 18.91 0.23 -11.42
N PRO A 112 19.07 1.58 -11.60
CA PRO A 112 19.27 2.19 -12.90
C PRO A 112 20.64 1.85 -13.53
N SER A 113 21.53 1.20 -12.79
CA SER A 113 22.84 0.80 -13.27
C SER A 113 22.84 -0.54 -14.03
N GLN A 114 21.67 -1.18 -14.15
CA GLN A 114 21.46 -2.45 -14.86
C GLN A 114 20.17 -2.40 -15.71
N PRO A 115 20.00 -3.32 -16.69
CA PRO A 115 18.76 -3.45 -17.42
C PRO A 115 17.55 -3.69 -16.51
N LEU A 116 16.38 -3.14 -16.87
CA LEU A 116 15.14 -3.33 -16.10
C LEU A 116 14.78 -4.81 -15.95
N GLU A 117 15.09 -5.64 -16.95
CA GLU A 117 14.85 -7.08 -16.89
C GLU A 117 15.65 -7.78 -15.78
N ASP A 118 16.90 -7.36 -15.56
CA ASP A 118 17.69 -7.87 -14.44
C ASP A 118 17.07 -7.48 -13.09
N SER A 119 16.58 -6.23 -12.98
CA SER A 119 15.86 -5.78 -11.79
C SER A 119 14.58 -6.58 -11.56
N ARG A 120 13.79 -6.85 -12.59
CA ARG A 120 12.56 -7.66 -12.54
C ARG A 120 12.84 -9.09 -12.10
N LYS A 121 13.89 -9.69 -12.68
CA LYS A 121 14.35 -11.03 -12.27
C LYS A 121 14.77 -11.04 -10.80
N GLN A 122 15.53 -10.05 -10.34
CA GLN A 122 15.98 -9.96 -8.94
C GLN A 122 14.80 -9.74 -7.97
N ILE A 123 13.75 -9.03 -8.39
CA ILE A 123 12.50 -8.89 -7.62
C ILE A 123 11.83 -10.26 -7.48
N HIS A 124 11.65 -10.98 -8.58
CA HIS A 124 11.07 -12.33 -8.57
C HIS A 124 11.86 -13.26 -7.66
N ASP A 125 13.18 -13.30 -7.81
CA ASP A 125 14.06 -14.15 -7.01
C ASP A 125 13.99 -13.79 -5.51
N GLY A 126 13.94 -12.49 -5.19
CA GLY A 126 13.81 -11.98 -3.82
C GLY A 126 12.48 -12.36 -3.16
N ILE A 127 11.36 -12.18 -3.86
CA ILE A 127 10.04 -12.60 -3.39
C ILE A 127 10.00 -14.12 -3.21
N GLY A 128 10.54 -14.88 -4.18
CA GLY A 128 10.64 -16.34 -4.09
C GLY A 128 11.41 -16.84 -2.87
N ALA A 129 12.50 -16.15 -2.51
CA ALA A 129 13.29 -16.47 -1.31
C ALA A 129 12.53 -16.15 0.00
N LEU A 130 11.55 -15.26 -0.04
CA LEU A 130 10.78 -14.81 1.13
C LEU A 130 9.44 -15.54 1.28
N ALA A 131 8.83 -16.01 0.20
CA ALA A 131 7.48 -16.57 0.20
C ALA A 131 7.28 -17.71 1.22
N PRO A 132 8.23 -18.68 1.40
CA PRO A 132 8.09 -19.70 2.43
C PRO A 132 8.13 -19.13 3.85
N HIS A 133 8.96 -18.12 4.11
CA HIS A 133 9.03 -17.45 5.41
C HIS A 133 7.76 -16.65 5.71
N ALA A 134 7.25 -15.92 4.72
CA ALA A 134 6.00 -15.19 4.80
C ALA A 134 4.81 -16.12 5.10
N ALA A 135 4.73 -17.26 4.40
CA ALA A 135 3.73 -18.29 4.64
C ALA A 135 3.80 -18.83 6.08
N ALA A 136 5.00 -19.14 6.57
CA ALA A 136 5.19 -19.61 7.95
C ALA A 136 4.80 -18.57 9.01
N ALA A 137 4.99 -17.29 8.71
CA ALA A 137 4.61 -16.16 9.57
C ALA A 137 3.13 -15.76 9.44
N GLY A 138 2.38 -16.32 8.48
CA GLY A 138 0.99 -15.92 8.19
C GLY A 138 0.87 -14.53 7.56
N VAL A 139 1.89 -14.05 6.85
CA VAL A 139 1.95 -12.74 6.21
C VAL A 139 1.97 -12.89 4.70
N ARG A 140 1.06 -12.20 4.01
CA ARG A 140 1.02 -12.15 2.54
C ARG A 140 1.85 -10.97 2.03
N LEU A 141 2.57 -11.20 0.94
CA LEU A 141 3.41 -10.22 0.26
C LEU A 141 2.60 -9.56 -0.87
N ALA A 142 2.28 -8.28 -0.72
CA ALA A 142 1.51 -7.52 -1.70
C ALA A 142 2.44 -6.72 -2.61
N ILE A 143 2.63 -7.17 -3.85
CA ILE A 143 3.42 -6.45 -4.87
C ILE A 143 2.67 -5.17 -5.25
N GLU A 144 3.29 -4.01 -5.03
CA GLU A 144 2.74 -2.73 -5.45
C GLU A 144 3.41 -2.27 -6.75
N PRO A 145 2.70 -2.29 -7.89
CA PRO A 145 3.21 -1.69 -9.12
C PRO A 145 3.21 -0.16 -9.00
N LEU A 146 4.36 0.46 -9.25
CA LEU A 146 4.50 1.91 -9.18
C LEU A 146 4.43 2.55 -10.57
N HIS A 147 3.93 3.79 -10.63
CA HIS A 147 3.89 4.59 -11.86
C HIS A 147 5.24 4.54 -12.61
N PRO A 148 5.26 4.45 -13.95
CA PRO A 148 6.50 4.37 -14.75
C PRO A 148 7.54 5.44 -14.47
N MET A 149 7.14 6.60 -13.93
CA MET A 149 8.07 7.65 -13.50
C MET A 149 9.08 7.19 -12.43
N TYR A 150 8.83 6.06 -11.77
CA TYR A 150 9.68 5.47 -10.74
C TYR A 150 10.48 4.24 -11.21
N ALA A 151 10.48 3.96 -12.53
CA ALA A 151 11.11 2.75 -13.06
C ALA A 151 12.63 2.69 -12.84
N ASP A 152 13.27 3.83 -12.61
CA ASP A 152 14.71 3.95 -12.37
C ASP A 152 15.11 3.94 -10.89
N THR A 153 14.16 4.19 -9.96
CA THR A 153 14.50 4.48 -8.55
C THR A 153 13.73 3.65 -7.54
N ARG A 154 12.43 3.43 -7.76
CA ARG A 154 11.58 2.86 -6.72
C ARG A 154 10.98 1.50 -7.06
N SER A 155 10.66 1.22 -8.32
CA SER A 155 10.13 -0.08 -8.71
C SER A 155 10.30 -0.34 -10.21
N ALA A 156 10.81 -1.52 -10.56
CA ALA A 156 10.83 -2.03 -11.92
C ALA A 156 9.52 -2.71 -12.33
N ILE A 157 8.54 -2.81 -11.41
CA ILE A 157 7.18 -3.28 -11.65
C ILE A 157 6.29 -2.04 -11.83
N ASN A 158 5.79 -1.79 -13.06
CA ASN A 158 5.20 -0.49 -13.41
C ASN A 158 3.79 -0.57 -14.01
N THR A 159 3.22 -1.75 -14.15
CA THR A 159 1.84 -1.97 -14.58
C THR A 159 1.18 -3.03 -13.71
N LEU A 160 -0.15 -2.98 -13.60
CA LEU A 160 -0.89 -4.01 -12.88
C LEU A 160 -0.79 -5.37 -13.58
N SER A 161 -0.75 -5.40 -14.92
CA SER A 161 -0.51 -6.63 -15.69
C SER A 161 0.78 -7.32 -15.27
N HIS A 162 1.88 -6.58 -15.16
CA HIS A 162 3.17 -7.13 -14.76
C HIS A 162 3.16 -7.64 -13.30
N ALA A 163 2.49 -6.92 -12.39
CA ALA A 163 2.33 -7.38 -11.01
C ALA A 163 1.49 -8.67 -10.93
N ASN A 164 0.42 -8.76 -11.71
CA ASN A 164 -0.40 -9.98 -11.84
C ASN A 164 0.41 -11.15 -12.37
N ASP A 165 1.14 -10.96 -13.48
CA ASP A 165 1.99 -12.00 -14.07
C ASP A 165 2.99 -12.53 -13.03
N MET A 166 3.60 -11.63 -12.27
CA MET A 166 4.57 -11.99 -11.24
C MET A 166 3.92 -12.74 -10.07
N ALA A 167 2.78 -12.26 -9.56
CA ALA A 167 2.07 -12.91 -8.46
C ALA A 167 1.58 -14.31 -8.84
N GLU A 168 1.02 -14.46 -10.03
CA GLU A 168 0.53 -15.74 -10.56
C GLU A 168 1.65 -16.75 -10.75
N ALA A 169 2.86 -16.32 -11.15
CA ALA A 169 4.01 -17.20 -11.34
C ALA A 169 4.44 -17.95 -10.07
N PHE A 170 4.10 -17.42 -8.89
CA PHE A 170 4.39 -18.11 -7.62
C PHE A 170 3.41 -19.23 -7.29
N HIS A 171 2.23 -19.28 -7.91
CA HIS A 171 1.17 -20.24 -7.60
C HIS A 171 0.90 -20.37 -6.09
N SER A 172 0.88 -19.26 -5.38
CA SER A 172 0.87 -19.22 -3.92
C SER A 172 -0.13 -18.17 -3.40
N PRO A 173 -0.97 -18.49 -2.42
CA PRO A 173 -1.87 -17.52 -1.80
C PRO A 173 -1.13 -16.49 -0.91
N TRP A 174 0.18 -16.65 -0.75
CA TRP A 174 1.02 -15.77 0.08
C TRP A 174 1.67 -14.62 -0.71
N VAL A 175 1.48 -14.60 -2.03
CA VAL A 175 1.93 -13.51 -2.89
C VAL A 175 0.73 -13.01 -3.69
N GLY A 176 0.51 -11.71 -3.65
CA GLY A 176 -0.56 -11.02 -4.37
C GLY A 176 -0.18 -9.58 -4.68
N VAL A 177 -1.16 -8.73 -4.86
CA VAL A 177 -0.98 -7.38 -5.40
C VAL A 177 -1.67 -6.34 -4.53
N ALA A 178 -1.03 -5.19 -4.37
CA ALA A 178 -1.64 -3.97 -3.87
C ALA A 178 -1.97 -3.06 -5.07
N VAL A 179 -3.22 -2.65 -5.18
CA VAL A 179 -3.67 -1.71 -6.21
C VAL A 179 -3.68 -0.31 -5.62
N ASP A 180 -2.72 0.54 -6.01
CA ASP A 180 -2.71 1.97 -5.67
C ASP A 180 -3.16 2.79 -6.88
N VAL A 181 -4.25 3.52 -6.72
CA VAL A 181 -4.79 4.37 -7.80
C VAL A 181 -3.80 5.43 -8.27
N TYR A 182 -2.95 5.97 -7.37
CA TYR A 182 -1.95 6.98 -7.71
C TYR A 182 -0.95 6.50 -8.75
N HIS A 183 -0.66 5.21 -8.71
CA HIS A 183 0.32 4.60 -9.59
C HIS A 183 -0.29 4.04 -10.88
N LEU A 184 -1.61 3.80 -10.91
CA LEU A 184 -2.24 3.00 -11.95
C LEU A 184 -3.36 3.71 -12.74
N TRP A 185 -3.84 4.89 -12.32
CA TRP A 185 -4.99 5.58 -12.92
C TRP A 185 -4.86 5.83 -14.43
N TRP A 186 -3.65 5.95 -14.93
CA TRP A 186 -3.29 6.23 -16.32
C TRP A 186 -3.34 5.00 -17.23
N ASP A 187 -3.33 3.78 -16.68
CA ASP A 187 -3.23 2.53 -17.43
C ASP A 187 -4.56 2.21 -18.14
N PRO A 188 -4.60 2.19 -19.50
CA PRO A 188 -5.83 1.86 -20.23
C PRO A 188 -6.31 0.43 -20.00
N CYS A 189 -5.49 -0.46 -19.46
CA CYS A 189 -5.84 -1.85 -19.16
C CYS A 189 -6.29 -2.04 -17.70
N LEU A 190 -6.36 -0.98 -16.90
CA LEU A 190 -6.55 -1.07 -15.45
C LEU A 190 -7.79 -1.88 -15.05
N GLU A 191 -8.95 -1.63 -15.67
CA GLU A 191 -10.18 -2.39 -15.39
C GLU A 191 -10.00 -3.89 -15.61
N LYS A 192 -9.45 -4.26 -16.77
CA LYS A 192 -9.21 -5.66 -17.13
C LYS A 192 -8.27 -6.34 -16.12
N GLU A 193 -7.21 -5.66 -15.74
CA GLU A 193 -6.19 -6.22 -14.85
C GLU A 193 -6.65 -6.27 -13.37
N ILE A 194 -7.52 -5.34 -12.92
CA ILE A 194 -8.19 -5.46 -11.62
C ILE A 194 -9.10 -6.69 -11.60
N LYS A 195 -9.90 -6.91 -12.63
CA LYS A 195 -10.77 -8.10 -12.74
C LYS A 195 -9.96 -9.39 -12.72
N ARG A 196 -8.87 -9.45 -13.50
CA ARG A 196 -7.93 -10.57 -13.49
C ARG A 196 -7.36 -10.83 -12.09
N CYS A 197 -6.92 -9.78 -11.40
CA CYS A 197 -6.39 -9.88 -10.04
C CYS A 197 -7.43 -10.50 -9.08
N GLY A 198 -8.69 -10.09 -9.20
CA GLY A 198 -9.80 -10.65 -8.42
C GLY A 198 -10.10 -12.11 -8.74
N GLU A 199 -10.14 -12.49 -10.02
CA GLU A 199 -10.38 -13.87 -10.47
C GLU A 199 -9.36 -14.86 -9.90
N HIS A 200 -8.12 -14.42 -9.69
CA HIS A 200 -7.06 -15.22 -9.10
C HIS A 200 -6.98 -15.10 -7.56
N GLY A 201 -7.82 -14.26 -6.94
CA GLY A 201 -7.79 -14.03 -5.48
C GLY A 201 -6.54 -13.31 -5.00
N ASN A 202 -5.86 -12.59 -5.88
CA ASN A 202 -4.57 -11.95 -5.62
C ASN A 202 -4.68 -10.50 -5.12
N LEU A 203 -5.87 -9.89 -5.10
CA LEU A 203 -6.05 -8.52 -4.63
C LEU A 203 -5.98 -8.46 -3.10
N LEU A 204 -4.89 -7.91 -2.56
CA LEU A 204 -4.61 -7.91 -1.13
C LEU A 204 -4.81 -6.55 -0.46
N ALA A 205 -4.63 -5.45 -1.19
CA ALA A 205 -4.75 -4.09 -0.70
C ALA A 205 -5.26 -3.14 -1.79
N PHE A 206 -6.00 -2.10 -1.38
CA PHE A 206 -6.50 -1.07 -2.28
C PHE A 206 -6.25 0.31 -1.70
N HIS A 207 -5.29 1.04 -2.30
CA HIS A 207 -4.86 2.36 -1.85
C HIS A 207 -5.49 3.48 -2.68
N VAL A 208 -5.90 4.56 -2.02
CA VAL A 208 -6.56 5.71 -2.64
C VAL A 208 -5.96 7.04 -2.19
N CYS A 209 -5.80 7.92 -3.14
CA CYS A 209 -5.54 9.36 -3.01
C CYS A 209 -5.91 10.00 -4.34
N ASP A 210 -5.44 11.23 -4.64
CA ASP A 210 -5.67 11.82 -5.95
C ASP A 210 -4.38 12.33 -6.60
N TRP A 211 -4.44 12.48 -7.94
CA TRP A 211 -3.37 13.06 -8.75
C TRP A 211 -3.71 14.50 -9.10
N LYS A 212 -3.03 15.44 -8.47
CA LYS A 212 -3.24 16.88 -8.71
C LYS A 212 -2.78 17.31 -10.09
N VAL A 213 -3.51 18.22 -10.71
CA VAL A 213 -3.20 18.76 -12.03
C VAL A 213 -3.15 20.29 -11.97
N PRO A 214 -1.97 20.91 -12.15
CA PRO A 214 -0.66 20.28 -12.28
C PRO A 214 -0.16 19.70 -10.96
N THR A 215 0.62 18.61 -11.01
CA THR A 215 1.42 18.19 -9.85
C THR A 215 2.72 18.99 -9.81
N THR A 216 3.18 19.32 -8.61
CA THR A 216 4.43 20.07 -8.39
C THR A 216 5.57 19.18 -7.90
N ASP A 217 5.25 17.99 -7.39
CA ASP A 217 6.21 16.99 -6.97
C ASP A 217 5.59 15.58 -7.16
N LEU A 218 6.32 14.69 -7.83
CA LEU A 218 5.83 13.37 -8.18
C LEU A 218 5.61 12.44 -6.97
N LEU A 219 6.24 12.72 -5.83
CA LEU A 219 6.10 11.93 -4.62
C LEU A 219 5.29 12.66 -3.54
N LEU A 220 5.57 13.94 -3.34
CA LEU A 220 5.17 14.70 -2.14
C LEU A 220 4.06 15.73 -2.43
N ASP A 221 3.29 15.55 -3.51
CA ASP A 221 2.16 16.40 -3.86
C ASP A 221 0.91 15.59 -4.22
N ARG A 222 0.72 14.43 -3.57
CA ARG A 222 -0.53 13.67 -3.72
C ARG A 222 -1.71 14.51 -3.20
N GLY A 223 -2.81 14.47 -3.94
CA GLY A 223 -4.05 15.16 -3.61
C GLY A 223 -4.91 14.38 -2.62
N LEU A 224 -5.74 15.09 -1.89
CA LEU A 224 -6.89 14.53 -1.19
C LEU A 224 -7.90 14.04 -2.24
N MET A 225 -8.63 12.96 -1.96
CA MET A 225 -9.64 12.40 -2.87
C MET A 225 -10.61 13.48 -3.35
N GLY A 226 -10.70 13.68 -4.66
CA GLY A 226 -11.49 14.75 -5.30
C GLY A 226 -10.71 16.04 -5.62
N GLU A 227 -9.42 16.14 -5.28
CA GLU A 227 -8.57 17.29 -5.64
C GLU A 227 -7.87 17.13 -7.00
N GLY A 228 -8.01 16.00 -7.65
CA GLY A 228 -7.27 15.69 -8.87
C GLY A 228 -8.11 15.09 -9.98
N CYS A 229 -7.49 14.26 -10.79
CA CYS A 229 -8.09 13.72 -12.01
C CYS A 229 -8.38 12.21 -11.97
N ILE A 230 -8.12 11.52 -10.86
CA ILE A 230 -8.33 10.08 -10.77
C ILE A 230 -9.83 9.76 -10.70
N PRO A 231 -10.37 8.88 -11.56
CA PRO A 231 -11.77 8.48 -11.50
C PRO A 231 -12.02 7.47 -10.37
N LEU A 232 -11.88 7.93 -9.12
CA LEU A 232 -11.85 7.09 -7.91
C LEU A 232 -13.07 6.17 -7.78
N LYS A 233 -14.28 6.70 -7.95
CA LYS A 233 -15.52 5.91 -7.88
C LYS A 233 -15.55 4.80 -8.92
N GLN A 234 -15.09 5.09 -10.13
CA GLN A 234 -15.04 4.10 -11.19
C GLN A 234 -14.06 2.97 -10.86
N ILE A 235 -12.84 3.32 -10.42
CA ILE A 235 -11.82 2.31 -10.06
C ILE A 235 -12.29 1.49 -8.86
N ARG A 236 -12.86 2.13 -7.84
CA ARG A 236 -13.46 1.41 -6.71
C ARG A 236 -14.55 0.44 -7.16
N GLY A 237 -15.40 0.86 -8.09
CA GLY A 237 -16.42 -0.02 -8.67
C GLY A 237 -15.84 -1.29 -9.27
N TRP A 238 -14.74 -1.19 -10.01
CA TRP A 238 -14.04 -2.35 -10.56
C TRP A 238 -13.44 -3.25 -9.48
N VAL A 239 -12.89 -2.65 -8.41
CA VAL A 239 -12.38 -3.39 -7.25
C VAL A 239 -13.51 -4.12 -6.52
N GLU A 240 -14.65 -3.48 -6.29
CA GLU A 240 -15.83 -4.10 -5.66
C GLU A 240 -16.40 -5.25 -6.50
N GLU A 241 -16.40 -5.12 -7.83
CA GLU A 241 -16.84 -6.19 -8.76
C GLU A 241 -16.00 -7.48 -8.65
N THR A 242 -14.76 -7.40 -8.16
CA THR A 242 -13.94 -8.59 -7.89
C THR A 242 -14.37 -9.38 -6.65
N GLY A 243 -15.29 -8.85 -5.86
CA GLY A 243 -15.64 -9.39 -4.54
C GLY A 243 -14.70 -8.95 -3.42
N PHE A 244 -13.77 -8.02 -3.68
CA PHE A 244 -12.92 -7.45 -2.64
C PHE A 244 -13.78 -6.73 -1.60
N ASN A 245 -13.64 -7.14 -0.34
CA ASN A 245 -14.37 -6.61 0.80
C ASN A 245 -13.43 -6.09 1.90
N GLY A 246 -12.17 -5.87 1.55
CA GLY A 246 -11.15 -5.32 2.43
C GLY A 246 -11.33 -3.83 2.69
N PHE A 247 -10.32 -3.24 3.27
CA PHE A 247 -10.29 -1.81 3.55
C PHE A 247 -9.95 -1.00 2.30
N ILE A 248 -10.42 0.24 2.27
CA ILE A 248 -10.01 1.27 1.32
C ILE A 248 -9.01 2.15 2.06
N GLU A 249 -7.76 2.11 1.63
CA GLU A 249 -6.62 2.62 2.38
C GLU A 249 -6.20 3.99 1.84
N VAL A 250 -6.39 5.04 2.62
CA VAL A 250 -5.97 6.40 2.25
C VAL A 250 -4.49 6.55 2.47
N GLU A 251 -3.75 6.80 1.37
CA GLU A 251 -2.31 7.00 1.37
C GLU A 251 -1.91 8.30 0.68
N ILE A 252 -1.65 9.33 1.46
CA ILE A 252 -1.33 10.67 0.95
C ILE A 252 0.06 11.11 1.41
N PHE A 253 0.99 11.20 0.45
CA PHE A 253 2.27 11.86 0.64
C PHE A 253 2.14 13.31 0.19
N SER A 254 2.14 14.26 1.10
CA SER A 254 1.96 15.67 0.73
C SER A 254 2.65 16.63 1.68
N ASN A 255 3.65 17.36 1.16
CA ASN A 255 4.29 18.44 1.89
C ASN A 255 3.33 19.58 2.27
N THR A 256 2.22 19.73 1.55
CA THR A 256 1.18 20.68 1.87
C THR A 256 0.36 20.19 3.06
N TRP A 257 -0.21 19.00 2.98
CA TRP A 257 -1.06 18.45 4.02
C TRP A 257 -0.31 18.17 5.34
N TRP A 258 0.98 17.82 5.29
CA TRP A 258 1.79 17.63 6.50
C TRP A 258 2.09 18.93 7.27
N LYS A 259 1.87 20.11 6.68
CA LYS A 259 2.04 21.41 7.33
C LYS A 259 0.73 21.96 7.93
N GLU A 260 -0.40 21.41 7.51
CA GLU A 260 -1.71 21.81 8.01
C GLU A 260 -1.99 21.24 9.41
N ASP A 261 -3.02 21.77 10.09
CA ASP A 261 -3.54 21.14 11.29
C ASP A 261 -4.01 19.72 10.98
N GLN A 262 -3.41 18.72 11.63
CA GLN A 262 -3.67 17.33 11.30
C GLN A 262 -5.07 16.86 11.73
N SER A 263 -5.70 17.52 12.71
CA SER A 263 -7.08 17.20 13.08
C SER A 263 -8.06 17.71 12.02
N GLU A 264 -7.81 18.90 11.47
CA GLU A 264 -8.57 19.40 10.33
C GLU A 264 -8.33 18.58 9.06
N PHE A 265 -7.09 18.13 8.83
CA PHE A 265 -6.79 17.26 7.70
C PHE A 265 -7.53 15.92 7.83
N LEU A 266 -7.56 15.28 9.01
CA LEU A 266 -8.34 14.08 9.25
C LEU A 266 -9.83 14.29 8.96
N ASN A 267 -10.40 15.41 9.39
CA ASN A 267 -11.80 15.75 9.08
C ASN A 267 -12.04 15.87 7.57
N LYS A 268 -11.10 16.47 6.84
CA LYS A 268 -11.16 16.58 5.37
C LYS A 268 -11.07 15.20 4.71
N ILE A 269 -10.17 14.32 5.19
CA ILE A 269 -10.06 12.94 4.68
C ILE A 269 -11.39 12.19 4.82
N VAL A 270 -12.02 12.25 5.99
CA VAL A 270 -13.31 11.59 6.24
C VAL A 270 -14.42 12.11 5.32
N LYS A 271 -14.46 13.42 5.08
CA LYS A 271 -15.43 14.01 4.15
C LYS A 271 -15.15 13.62 2.71
N ALA A 272 -13.89 13.71 2.28
CA ALA A 272 -13.46 13.38 0.93
C ALA A 272 -13.68 11.89 0.60
N TYR A 273 -13.39 11.00 1.54
CA TYR A 273 -13.66 9.57 1.43
C TYR A 273 -15.13 9.29 1.09
N LYS A 274 -16.07 9.88 1.83
CA LYS A 274 -17.50 9.68 1.58
C LYS A 274 -17.99 10.32 0.27
N ALA A 275 -17.38 11.41 -0.14
CA ALA A 275 -17.85 12.18 -1.29
C ALA A 275 -17.28 11.69 -2.63
N HIS A 276 -16.04 11.23 -2.63
CA HIS A 276 -15.25 11.06 -3.86
C HIS A 276 -14.74 9.65 -4.12
N VAL A 277 -14.73 8.78 -3.11
CA VAL A 277 -14.30 7.40 -3.28
C VAL A 277 -15.42 6.45 -3.65
#